data_86df01b53b038adcb1bd85d8474ea71b
#
_entry.id   86df01b53b038adcb1bd85d8474ea71b
#
_cell.length_a   1.000
_cell.length_b   1.000
_cell.length_c   1.000
_cell.angle_alpha   90.00
_cell.angle_beta   90.00
_cell.angle_gamma   90.00
#
_symmetry.space_group_name_H-M   'P 1'
#
loop_
_entity.id
_entity.type
_entity.pdbx_description
1 polymer ?
#
loop_
_entity_poly.entity_id
_entity_poly.type
_entity_poly.pdbx_seq_one_letter_code
_entity_poly.pdbx_strand_id
1 'polypeptide(L)'
;MRKLWVMGAAAMLVLAIAAVAIAQTAVTNTYTVDGATTPSKAGSKKKPVPIAIRFDYQVGEVENRRPTPVKKYNIKFGGTQVNTNVAGKCSQATIDNEGAAGCPASSKVGTGYIENETGQTSKPEDKSVPCNAKVTVINVGNRKANIYVEGSPTATDPREKCAIQLAAGIPANYVRSGNDTSLIFTV
;
A
#
# COMPACT_ATOMS: atom_id res chain seq x y z
N MET A 1 -61.45 -35.89 51.79
CA MET A 1 -60.39 -34.86 51.93
C MET A 1 -59.06 -35.47 51.48
N ARG A 2 -58.69 -35.35 50.23
CA ARG A 2 -57.34 -35.64 49.71
C ARG A 2 -57.06 -34.68 48.55
N LYS A 3 -56.21 -33.71 48.85
CA LYS A 3 -55.72 -32.76 47.85
C LYS A 3 -54.69 -33.47 46.99
N LEU A 4 -55.01 -33.71 45.72
CA LEU A 4 -54.06 -34.11 44.72
C LEU A 4 -53.26 -32.91 44.26
N TRP A 5 -51.99 -32.88 44.56
CA TRP A 5 -51.04 -31.95 43.99
C TRP A 5 -50.63 -32.50 42.62
N VAL A 6 -51.04 -31.81 41.57
CA VAL A 6 -50.52 -32.02 40.23
C VAL A 6 -49.29 -31.19 40.13
N MET A 7 -48.14 -31.84 40.22
CA MET A 7 -46.85 -31.21 39.86
C MET A 7 -46.75 -31.15 38.36
N GLY A 8 -47.00 -30.00 37.80
CA GLY A 8 -46.68 -29.72 36.41
C GLY A 8 -45.16 -29.63 36.19
N ALA A 9 -44.59 -30.64 35.57
CA ALA A 9 -43.20 -30.59 35.11
C ALA A 9 -43.16 -29.65 33.92
N ALA A 10 -42.76 -28.40 34.14
CA ALA A 10 -42.38 -27.51 33.08
C ALA A 10 -41.05 -27.96 32.48
N ALA A 11 -41.11 -28.69 31.37
CA ALA A 11 -39.94 -28.99 30.58
C ALA A 11 -39.43 -27.66 30.00
N MET A 12 -38.41 -27.07 30.63
CA MET A 12 -37.59 -26.04 30.03
C MET A 12 -36.78 -26.64 28.88
N LEU A 13 -37.29 -26.43 27.69
CA LEU A 13 -36.51 -26.64 26.47
C LEU A 13 -35.45 -25.57 26.40
N VAL A 14 -34.27 -25.81 26.94
CA VAL A 14 -33.10 -24.97 26.75
C VAL A 14 -32.66 -25.18 25.32
N LEU A 15 -33.12 -24.30 24.43
CA LEU A 15 -32.52 -24.17 23.11
C LEU A 15 -31.10 -23.63 23.32
N ALA A 16 -30.15 -24.55 23.38
CA ALA A 16 -28.76 -24.22 23.21
C ALA A 16 -28.57 -23.75 21.75
N ILE A 17 -28.73 -22.46 21.51
CA ILE A 17 -28.23 -21.83 20.29
C ILE A 17 -26.72 -21.92 20.41
N ALA A 18 -26.16 -22.98 19.81
CA ALA A 18 -24.75 -23.02 19.52
C ALA A 18 -24.49 -21.85 18.55
N ALA A 19 -24.11 -20.72 19.08
CA ALA A 19 -23.49 -19.68 18.29
C ALA A 19 -22.20 -20.31 17.74
N VAL A 20 -22.27 -20.78 16.51
CA VAL A 20 -21.07 -21.06 15.71
C VAL A 20 -20.43 -19.71 15.55
N ALA A 21 -19.55 -19.34 16.47
CA ALA A 21 -18.59 -18.28 16.25
C ALA A 21 -17.75 -18.78 15.07
N ILE A 22 -18.10 -18.35 13.86
CA ILE A 22 -17.19 -18.40 12.73
C ILE A 22 -16.04 -17.52 13.19
N ALA A 23 -15.01 -18.14 13.74
CA ALA A 23 -13.76 -17.47 13.97
C ALA A 23 -13.33 -16.98 12.58
N GLN A 24 -13.57 -15.73 12.30
CA GLN A 24 -12.92 -15.07 11.18
C GLN A 24 -11.43 -15.19 11.50
N THR A 25 -10.77 -16.13 10.85
CA THR A 25 -9.32 -16.25 10.93
C THR A 25 -8.76 -14.89 10.59
N ALA A 26 -8.13 -14.26 11.56
CA ALA A 26 -7.57 -12.92 11.37
C ALA A 26 -6.60 -13.03 10.20
N VAL A 27 -6.84 -12.23 9.16
CA VAL A 27 -5.94 -12.18 8.00
C VAL A 27 -4.59 -11.69 8.49
N THR A 28 -3.57 -12.54 8.37
CA THR A 28 -2.21 -12.23 8.81
C THR A 28 -1.34 -11.96 7.60
N ASN A 29 -1.06 -10.68 7.36
CA ASN A 29 -0.17 -10.28 6.28
C ASN A 29 1.27 -10.68 6.58
N THR A 30 1.96 -11.14 5.55
CA THR A 30 3.41 -11.33 5.53
C THR A 30 4.04 -10.23 4.68
N TYR A 31 5.26 -9.83 5.02
CA TYR A 31 5.97 -8.76 4.34
C TYR A 31 7.38 -9.21 3.99
N THR A 32 7.76 -9.04 2.74
CA THR A 32 9.13 -9.22 2.28
C THR A 32 9.61 -7.92 1.68
N VAL A 33 10.81 -7.49 2.03
CA VAL A 33 11.44 -6.26 1.50
C VAL A 33 12.85 -6.60 1.07
N ASP A 34 13.19 -6.22 -0.15
CA ASP A 34 14.54 -6.23 -0.69
C ASP A 34 14.89 -4.86 -1.25
N GLY A 35 16.17 -4.50 -1.26
CA GLY A 35 16.57 -3.21 -1.77
C GLY A 35 18.06 -3.04 -1.93
N ALA A 36 18.41 -2.09 -2.79
CA ALA A 36 19.79 -1.74 -3.08
C ALA A 36 19.98 -0.23 -3.28
N THR A 37 21.18 0.23 -3.03
CA THR A 37 21.60 1.60 -3.34
C THR A 37 22.72 1.61 -4.37
N THR A 38 22.70 2.62 -5.24
CA THR A 38 23.77 2.84 -6.22
C THR A 38 24.24 4.29 -6.14
N PRO A 39 25.53 4.57 -5.89
CA PRO A 39 26.58 3.60 -5.54
C PRO A 39 26.36 2.95 -4.16
N SER A 40 26.91 1.77 -3.95
CA SER A 40 26.87 1.07 -2.65
C SER A 40 27.76 1.68 -1.58
N LYS A 41 28.74 2.51 -1.99
CA LYS A 41 29.61 3.25 -1.07
C LYS A 41 28.86 4.42 -0.47
N ALA A 42 28.72 4.40 0.83
CA ALA A 42 28.17 5.52 1.59
C ALA A 42 29.05 6.76 1.47
N GLY A 43 28.42 7.92 1.38
CA GLY A 43 29.05 9.20 1.60
C GLY A 43 29.28 9.46 3.09
N SER A 44 29.69 10.68 3.42
CA SER A 44 29.74 11.14 4.81
C SER A 44 28.90 12.40 4.98
N LYS A 45 28.63 12.79 6.23
CA LYS A 45 27.89 14.03 6.54
C LYS A 45 28.56 15.28 5.91
N LYS A 46 29.91 15.28 5.84
CA LYS A 46 30.69 16.37 5.23
C LYS A 46 30.83 16.25 3.71
N LYS A 47 30.71 15.05 3.18
CA LYS A 47 30.81 14.76 1.74
C LYS A 47 29.68 13.79 1.34
N PRO A 48 28.45 14.30 1.23
CA PRO A 48 27.33 13.45 0.80
C PRO A 48 27.52 13.00 -0.65
N VAL A 49 27.14 11.78 -0.93
CA VAL A 49 27.16 11.19 -2.28
C VAL A 49 25.70 11.03 -2.72
N PRO A 50 25.33 11.51 -3.91
CA PRO A 50 24.02 11.21 -4.49
C PRO A 50 23.87 9.70 -4.67
N ILE A 51 22.71 9.17 -4.28
CA ILE A 51 22.39 7.74 -4.42
C ILE A 51 21.06 7.57 -5.14
N ALA A 52 20.98 6.53 -5.97
CA ALA A 52 19.71 5.96 -6.39
C ALA A 52 19.33 4.82 -5.45
N ILE A 53 18.04 4.69 -5.16
CA ILE A 53 17.50 3.65 -4.31
C ILE A 53 16.53 2.82 -5.14
N ARG A 54 16.75 1.51 -5.17
CA ARG A 54 15.78 0.53 -5.63
C ARG A 54 15.29 -0.23 -4.42
N PHE A 55 13.99 -0.46 -4.33
CA PHE A 55 13.42 -1.40 -3.38
C PHE A 55 12.26 -2.15 -4.02
N ASP A 56 12.15 -3.41 -3.63
CA ASP A 56 11.04 -4.29 -3.97
C ASP A 56 10.39 -4.69 -2.65
N TYR A 57 9.07 -4.69 -2.58
CA TYR A 57 8.37 -5.22 -1.42
C TYR A 57 7.19 -6.06 -1.87
N GLN A 58 6.91 -7.09 -1.10
CA GLN A 58 5.78 -7.96 -1.34
C GLN A 58 4.95 -8.06 -0.07
N VAL A 59 3.64 -7.97 -0.23
CA VAL A 59 2.67 -8.26 0.81
C VAL A 59 1.96 -9.54 0.43
N GLY A 60 2.08 -10.54 1.27
CA GLY A 60 1.40 -11.82 1.13
C GLY A 60 0.47 -12.06 2.31
N GLU A 61 -0.10 -13.24 2.37
CA GLU A 61 -0.91 -13.73 3.49
C GLU A 61 -0.56 -15.20 3.76
N VAL A 62 -0.53 -15.59 5.04
CA VAL A 62 -0.01 -16.89 5.49
C VAL A 62 -0.74 -18.10 4.89
N GLU A 63 -2.02 -17.99 4.58
CA GLU A 63 -2.84 -19.02 3.93
C GLU A 63 -3.01 -18.80 2.44
N ASN A 64 -2.16 -17.97 1.84
CA ASN A 64 -2.20 -17.62 0.41
C ASN A 64 -3.53 -17.01 -0.07
N ARG A 65 -4.27 -16.39 0.82
CA ARG A 65 -5.43 -15.56 0.51
C ARG A 65 -4.97 -14.16 0.06
N ARG A 66 -5.91 -13.32 -0.36
CA ARG A 66 -5.58 -11.90 -0.59
C ARG A 66 -5.20 -11.24 0.73
N PRO A 67 -4.06 -10.54 0.79
CA PRO A 67 -3.68 -9.82 1.99
C PRO A 67 -4.64 -8.66 2.28
N THR A 68 -4.74 -8.27 3.54
CA THR A 68 -5.43 -7.04 3.91
C THR A 68 -4.70 -5.84 3.29
N PRO A 69 -5.42 -4.91 2.65
CA PRO A 69 -4.80 -3.74 2.04
C PRO A 69 -3.97 -2.93 3.04
N VAL A 70 -2.78 -2.55 2.62
CA VAL A 70 -1.91 -1.67 3.40
C VAL A 70 -2.44 -0.24 3.30
N LYS A 71 -2.79 0.36 4.42
CA LYS A 71 -3.37 1.71 4.48
C LYS A 71 -2.32 2.81 4.60
N LYS A 72 -1.16 2.51 5.18
CA LYS A 72 -0.11 3.50 5.42
C LYS A 72 1.26 2.90 5.17
N TYR A 73 2.07 3.66 4.47
CA TYR A 73 3.45 3.33 4.20
C TYR A 73 4.37 4.28 4.97
N ASN A 74 5.41 3.71 5.57
CA ASN A 74 6.51 4.45 6.19
C ASN A 74 7.81 3.77 5.74
N ILE A 75 8.39 4.29 4.67
CA ILE A 75 9.61 3.75 4.06
C ILE A 75 10.78 4.53 4.60
N LYS A 76 11.56 3.91 5.47
CA LYS A 76 12.71 4.53 6.13
C LYS A 76 13.99 4.25 5.37
N PHE A 77 14.69 5.32 5.02
CA PHE A 77 16.01 5.29 4.38
C PHE A 77 17.07 5.69 5.41
N GLY A 78 17.77 4.70 5.95
CA GLY A 78 18.80 4.91 6.97
C GLY A 78 20.00 5.69 6.43
N GLY A 79 20.48 6.67 7.19
CA GLY A 79 21.66 7.46 6.83
C GLY A 79 21.51 8.36 5.61
N THR A 80 20.28 8.57 5.10
CA THR A 80 20.05 9.38 3.89
C THR A 80 19.39 10.71 4.20
N GLN A 81 19.60 11.67 3.30
CA GLN A 81 18.93 12.97 3.31
C GLN A 81 18.34 13.25 1.95
N VAL A 82 17.05 13.61 1.92
CA VAL A 82 16.37 14.01 0.68
C VAL A 82 16.44 15.53 0.53
N ASN A 83 16.97 15.96 -0.62
CA ASN A 83 17.00 17.37 -1.01
C ASN A 83 16.05 17.58 -2.21
N THR A 84 14.84 18.03 -1.93
CA THR A 84 13.80 18.26 -2.97
C THR A 84 14.07 19.50 -3.83
N ASN A 85 15.15 20.26 -3.59
CA ASN A 85 15.47 21.46 -4.38
C ASN A 85 16.38 21.18 -5.57
N VAL A 86 17.00 19.99 -5.64
CA VAL A 86 17.91 19.64 -6.75
C VAL A 86 17.19 19.07 -7.98
N ALA A 87 15.94 18.68 -7.84
CA ALA A 87 15.09 18.20 -8.92
C ALA A 87 14.05 19.26 -9.31
N GLY A 88 13.54 19.18 -10.52
CA GLY A 88 12.38 19.97 -10.94
C GLY A 88 11.19 19.72 -10.01
N LYS A 89 10.20 20.59 -10.05
CA LYS A 89 8.99 20.49 -9.23
C LYS A 89 7.75 20.45 -10.13
N CYS A 90 6.75 19.69 -9.69
CA CYS A 90 5.42 19.72 -10.28
C CYS A 90 4.41 20.10 -9.20
N SER A 91 3.48 21.02 -9.53
CA SER A 91 2.48 21.43 -8.55
C SER A 91 1.46 20.30 -8.30
N GLN A 92 0.89 20.25 -7.09
CA GLN A 92 -0.20 19.30 -6.81
C GLN A 92 -1.38 19.54 -7.76
N ALA A 93 -1.73 20.79 -8.06
CA ALA A 93 -2.81 21.12 -8.98
C ALA A 93 -2.57 20.58 -10.41
N THR A 94 -1.34 20.61 -10.89
CA THR A 94 -0.99 20.00 -12.20
C THR A 94 -1.17 18.48 -12.15
N ILE A 95 -0.71 17.86 -11.07
CA ILE A 95 -0.86 16.40 -10.88
C ILE A 95 -2.34 16.00 -10.83
N ASP A 96 -3.16 16.75 -10.12
CA ASP A 96 -4.59 16.46 -9.95
C ASP A 96 -5.38 16.64 -11.26
N ASN A 97 -4.99 17.62 -12.11
CA ASN A 97 -5.70 17.92 -13.34
C ASN A 97 -5.17 17.16 -14.57
N GLU A 98 -3.86 16.95 -14.65
CA GLU A 98 -3.19 16.46 -15.86
C GLU A 98 -2.42 15.15 -15.62
N GLY A 99 -2.40 14.66 -14.36
CA GLY A 99 -1.66 13.48 -13.98
C GLY A 99 -0.14 13.64 -14.07
N ALA A 100 0.56 12.53 -14.10
CA ALA A 100 2.01 12.52 -14.28
C ALA A 100 2.45 13.06 -15.66
N ALA A 101 1.59 13.00 -16.66
CA ALA A 101 1.90 13.48 -18.02
C ALA A 101 2.11 14.99 -18.04
N GLY A 102 1.34 15.77 -17.27
CA GLY A 102 1.47 17.23 -17.19
C GLY A 102 2.72 17.71 -16.44
N CYS A 103 3.45 16.82 -15.80
CA CYS A 103 4.62 17.17 -15.01
C CYS A 103 5.91 17.20 -15.85
N PRO A 104 6.83 18.17 -15.61
CA PRO A 104 8.15 18.17 -16.22
C PRO A 104 8.91 16.88 -15.94
N ALA A 105 9.66 16.39 -16.92
CA ALA A 105 10.47 15.18 -16.76
C ALA A 105 11.46 15.29 -15.57
N SER A 106 12.03 16.48 -15.34
CA SER A 106 12.94 16.73 -14.22
C SER A 106 12.31 16.64 -12.83
N SER A 107 10.98 16.64 -12.72
CA SER A 107 10.26 16.45 -11.47
C SER A 107 9.96 14.99 -11.16
N LYS A 108 10.07 14.09 -12.15
CA LYS A 108 9.86 12.66 -12.00
C LYS A 108 11.13 12.02 -11.45
N VAL A 109 11.14 11.77 -10.14
CA VAL A 109 12.36 11.36 -9.40
C VAL A 109 12.44 9.87 -9.13
N GLY A 110 11.40 9.12 -9.49
CA GLY A 110 11.37 7.66 -9.38
C GLY A 110 10.26 7.05 -10.22
N THR A 111 10.46 5.80 -10.60
CA THR A 111 9.45 5.01 -11.32
C THR A 111 9.46 3.57 -10.80
N GLY A 112 8.34 2.90 -10.93
CA GLY A 112 8.18 1.50 -10.55
C GLY A 112 6.86 0.93 -11.01
N TYR A 113 6.54 -0.25 -10.52
CA TYR A 113 5.29 -0.93 -10.81
C TYR A 113 4.72 -1.52 -9.54
N ILE A 114 3.41 -1.62 -9.49
CA ILE A 114 2.65 -2.34 -8.47
C ILE A 114 1.89 -3.44 -9.18
N GLU A 115 2.04 -4.67 -8.70
CA GLU A 115 1.25 -5.80 -9.13
C GLU A 115 0.27 -6.14 -8.00
N ASN A 116 -1.02 -6.01 -8.29
CA ASN A 116 -2.08 -6.29 -7.33
C ASN A 116 -2.99 -7.38 -7.85
N GLU A 117 -3.35 -8.29 -6.96
CA GLU A 117 -4.36 -9.30 -7.20
C GLU A 117 -5.67 -8.88 -6.54
N THR A 118 -6.73 -8.79 -7.32
CA THR A 118 -8.07 -8.52 -6.83
C THR A 118 -9.01 -9.65 -7.21
N GLY A 119 -10.22 -9.65 -6.66
CA GLY A 119 -11.21 -10.68 -6.91
C GLY A 119 -12.50 -10.41 -6.15
N GLN A 120 -13.41 -11.38 -6.13
CA GLN A 120 -14.69 -11.24 -5.44
C GLN A 120 -14.49 -11.02 -3.95
N THR A 121 -15.14 -9.99 -3.39
CA THR A 121 -15.00 -9.62 -1.98
C THR A 121 -15.40 -10.75 -1.03
N SER A 122 -16.40 -11.56 -1.42
CA SER A 122 -16.86 -12.70 -0.64
C SER A 122 -15.96 -13.94 -0.70
N LYS A 123 -14.93 -13.93 -1.55
CA LYS A 123 -13.99 -15.03 -1.75
C LYS A 123 -12.55 -14.53 -1.55
N PRO A 124 -12.02 -14.60 -0.33
CA PRO A 124 -10.65 -14.11 -0.04
C PRO A 124 -9.55 -14.81 -0.85
N GLU A 125 -9.78 -16.03 -1.27
CA GLU A 125 -8.88 -16.83 -2.11
C GLU A 125 -8.91 -16.44 -3.60
N ASP A 126 -9.93 -15.70 -4.04
CA ASP A 126 -10.07 -15.29 -5.43
C ASP A 126 -9.07 -14.16 -5.77
N LYS A 127 -8.16 -14.46 -6.68
CA LYS A 127 -7.12 -13.55 -7.20
C LYS A 127 -7.21 -13.40 -8.72
N SER A 128 -8.39 -13.64 -9.27
CA SER A 128 -8.59 -13.78 -10.70
C SER A 128 -8.52 -12.48 -11.50
N VAL A 129 -8.58 -11.33 -10.82
CA VAL A 129 -8.58 -10.01 -11.46
C VAL A 129 -7.29 -9.28 -11.17
N PRO A 130 -6.30 -9.29 -12.07
CA PRO A 130 -5.10 -8.49 -11.90
C PRO A 130 -5.42 -6.99 -12.03
N CYS A 131 -4.76 -6.19 -11.20
CA CYS A 131 -4.77 -4.74 -11.33
C CYS A 131 -3.36 -4.21 -11.14
N ASN A 132 -2.60 -4.24 -12.23
CA ASN A 132 -1.22 -3.76 -12.26
C ASN A 132 -1.20 -2.28 -12.62
N ALA A 133 -0.23 -1.58 -12.07
CA ALA A 133 -0.13 -0.15 -12.28
C ALA A 133 1.33 0.30 -12.29
N LYS A 134 1.59 1.29 -13.12
CA LYS A 134 2.83 2.05 -13.08
C LYS A 134 2.80 3.04 -11.94
N VAL A 135 3.94 3.21 -11.31
CA VAL A 135 4.16 4.21 -10.25
C VAL A 135 5.15 5.25 -10.73
N THR A 136 4.81 6.51 -10.57
CA THR A 136 5.72 7.64 -10.80
C THR A 136 5.84 8.44 -9.51
N VAL A 137 7.06 8.56 -8.99
CA VAL A 137 7.35 9.44 -7.84
C VAL A 137 7.66 10.82 -8.35
N ILE A 138 6.83 11.80 -7.99
CA ILE A 138 6.93 13.18 -8.48
C ILE A 138 7.35 14.09 -7.33
N ASN A 139 8.38 14.89 -7.54
CA ASN A 139 8.83 15.89 -6.59
C ASN A 139 7.88 17.12 -6.62
N VAL A 140 7.21 17.38 -5.51
CA VAL A 140 6.34 18.54 -5.33
C VAL A 140 7.11 19.72 -4.70
N GLY A 141 8.30 19.46 -4.14
CA GLY A 141 9.08 20.44 -3.39
C GLY A 141 8.69 20.49 -1.91
N ASN A 142 9.39 21.30 -1.14
CA ASN A 142 9.10 21.49 0.30
C ASN A 142 9.02 20.18 1.10
N ARG A 143 9.89 19.21 0.81
CA ARG A 143 9.88 17.84 1.36
C ARG A 143 8.58 17.08 1.11
N LYS A 144 7.92 17.38 0.01
CA LYS A 144 6.73 16.67 -0.43
C LYS A 144 7.02 15.92 -1.74
N ALA A 145 6.37 14.81 -1.90
CA ALA A 145 6.28 14.07 -3.15
C ALA A 145 4.83 13.71 -3.43
N ASN A 146 4.56 13.28 -4.63
CA ASN A 146 3.33 12.61 -5.00
C ASN A 146 3.69 11.23 -5.57
N ILE A 147 3.03 10.20 -5.10
CA ILE A 147 3.11 8.84 -5.64
C ILE A 147 1.95 8.71 -6.62
N TYR A 148 2.22 8.94 -7.88
CA TYR A 148 1.20 8.83 -8.92
C TYR A 148 1.13 7.40 -9.43
N VAL A 149 -0.08 6.85 -9.42
CA VAL A 149 -0.36 5.46 -9.80
C VAL A 149 -1.30 5.47 -11.00
N GLU A 150 -0.93 4.78 -12.07
CA GLU A 150 -1.72 4.71 -13.30
C GLU A 150 -1.77 3.29 -13.87
N GLY A 151 -2.96 2.87 -14.29
CA GLY A 151 -3.22 1.58 -14.94
C GLY A 151 -4.48 1.64 -15.76
N SER A 152 -4.61 0.76 -16.75
CA SER A 152 -5.74 0.82 -17.69
C SER A 152 -6.09 -0.57 -18.21
N PRO A 153 -7.39 -0.83 -18.52
CA PRO A 153 -7.79 -2.05 -19.23
C PRO A 153 -7.20 -2.16 -20.63
N THR A 154 -6.87 -1.03 -21.24
CA THR A 154 -6.33 -0.92 -22.60
C THR A 154 -4.81 -0.80 -22.65
N ALA A 155 -4.13 -0.85 -21.50
CA ALA A 155 -2.68 -0.80 -21.45
C ALA A 155 -2.05 -1.94 -22.24
N THR A 156 -1.03 -1.63 -23.03
CA THR A 156 -0.26 -2.61 -23.83
C THR A 156 0.81 -3.30 -22.98
N ASP A 157 1.38 -2.61 -22.00
CA ASP A 157 2.29 -3.19 -21.01
C ASP A 157 1.48 -3.97 -19.96
N PRO A 158 1.68 -5.29 -19.80
CA PRO A 158 0.95 -6.08 -18.83
C PRO A 158 1.16 -5.60 -17.38
N ARG A 159 2.28 -4.90 -17.09
CA ARG A 159 2.56 -4.30 -15.77
C ARG A 159 1.74 -3.05 -15.48
N GLU A 160 1.01 -2.52 -16.45
CA GLU A 160 0.11 -1.36 -16.32
C GLU A 160 -1.35 -1.78 -16.53
N LYS A 161 -1.61 -3.08 -16.74
CA LYS A 161 -2.94 -3.59 -17.05
C LYS A 161 -3.77 -3.76 -15.78
N CYS A 162 -4.83 -2.98 -15.67
CA CYS A 162 -5.81 -3.04 -14.59
C CYS A 162 -7.22 -3.18 -15.17
N ALA A 163 -8.10 -3.91 -14.50
CA ALA A 163 -9.48 -4.10 -14.98
C ALA A 163 -10.31 -2.80 -15.03
N ILE A 164 -9.85 -1.76 -14.35
CA ILE A 164 -10.47 -0.44 -14.35
C ILE A 164 -9.44 0.62 -14.78
N GLN A 165 -9.92 1.79 -15.21
CA GLN A 165 -9.04 2.95 -15.36
C GLN A 165 -8.61 3.43 -13.98
N LEU A 166 -7.31 3.35 -13.71
CA LEU A 166 -6.70 3.83 -12.48
C LEU A 166 -5.82 5.04 -12.80
N ALA A 167 -6.04 6.15 -12.13
CA ALA A 167 -5.23 7.34 -12.21
C ALA A 167 -5.38 8.09 -10.88
N ALA A 168 -4.39 8.00 -10.01
CA ALA A 168 -4.47 8.58 -8.68
C ALA A 168 -3.14 9.14 -8.21
N GLY A 169 -3.16 10.35 -7.70
CA GLY A 169 -2.04 10.99 -7.03
C GLY A 169 -2.15 10.86 -5.51
N ILE A 170 -1.18 10.21 -4.89
CA ILE A 170 -1.14 10.00 -3.44
C ILE A 170 -0.09 10.94 -2.84
N PRO A 171 -0.51 11.96 -2.07
CA PRO A 171 0.42 12.87 -1.41
C PRO A 171 1.33 12.15 -0.42
N ALA A 172 2.62 12.46 -0.48
CA ALA A 172 3.63 11.87 0.37
C ALA A 172 4.53 12.94 0.99
N ASN A 173 5.08 12.66 2.17
CA ASN A 173 5.96 13.56 2.89
C ASN A 173 7.30 12.90 3.20
N TYR A 174 8.39 13.64 3.00
CA TYR A 174 9.71 13.28 3.51
C TYR A 174 9.89 13.83 4.91
N VAL A 175 9.95 12.94 5.89
CA VAL A 175 10.13 13.27 7.31
C VAL A 175 11.55 12.91 7.72
N ARG A 176 12.30 13.89 8.22
CA ARG A 176 13.65 13.67 8.73
C ARG A 176 13.62 13.35 10.21
N SER A 177 14.37 12.31 10.61
CA SER A 177 14.60 11.95 12.00
C SER A 177 16.10 11.66 12.21
N GLY A 178 16.81 12.57 12.82
CA GLY A 178 18.26 12.48 12.98
C GLY A 178 18.99 12.44 11.63
N ASN A 179 19.65 11.32 11.36
CA ASN A 179 20.38 11.08 10.10
C ASN A 179 19.54 10.36 9.04
N ASP A 180 18.32 9.97 9.36
CA ASP A 180 17.44 9.17 8.50
C ASP A 180 16.35 10.04 7.86
N THR A 181 15.86 9.60 6.72
CA THR A 181 14.67 10.17 6.10
C THR A 181 13.64 9.07 5.90
N SER A 182 12.38 9.37 6.20
CA SER A 182 11.24 8.50 5.89
C SER A 182 10.36 9.13 4.82
N LEU A 183 9.90 8.33 3.87
CA LEU A 183 8.80 8.68 2.97
C LEU A 183 7.51 8.11 3.56
N ILE A 184 6.55 8.98 3.86
CA ILE A 184 5.30 8.60 4.52
C ILE A 184 4.12 8.99 3.65
N PHE A 185 3.23 8.05 3.40
CA PHE A 185 1.96 8.29 2.69
C PHE A 185 0.87 7.31 3.14
N THR A 186 -0.37 7.68 2.86
CA THR A 186 -1.58 6.88 3.16
C THR A 186 -2.34 6.65 1.86
N VAL A 187 -2.81 5.43 1.64
CA VAL A 187 -3.59 4.98 0.49
C VAL A 187 -5.00 4.63 0.90
#